data_1a0c2c926c7465061f57c683dedc74e2
#
_entry.id   1a0c2c926c7465061f57c683dedc74e2
#
_cell.length_a   1.000
_cell.length_b   1.000
_cell.length_c   1.000
_cell.angle_alpha   90.00
_cell.angle_beta   90.00
_cell.angle_gamma   90.00
#
_symmetry.space_group_name_H-M   'P 1'
#
loop_
_entity.id
_entity.type
_entity.pdbx_description
1 polymer ?
#
loop_
_entity_poly.entity_id
_entity_poly.type
_entity_poly.pdbx_seq_one_letter_code
_entity_poly.pdbx_strand_id
1 'polypeptide(L)'
;EIASTFNEHMLLDYLMKSEDVTKEEKIMLLQKSIDEIMGTFYRQTLFAEYELEVSRLMEKDEPIDHEVLSNIMIRLYKKYYGQNIVPEKFKQYVWAYIPHLFHTPFYVYQYATSFAASFKLYKNVKENVPGALDFYQVVDLNIQLIKPKKPVLILPKWIPS
;
A
#
# COMPACT_ATOMS: atom_id res chain seq x y z
N GLU A 1 -4.80 8.84 -0.46
CA GLU A 1 -4.84 7.46 0.10
C GLU A 1 -4.50 7.40 1.59
N ILE A 2 -3.64 8.29 2.14
CA ILE A 2 -3.21 8.22 3.55
C ILE A 2 -4.41 8.21 4.50
N ALA A 3 -5.41 9.08 4.32
CA ALA A 3 -6.57 9.16 5.20
C ALA A 3 -7.47 7.93 5.09
N SER A 4 -7.71 7.39 3.88
CA SER A 4 -8.52 6.18 3.70
C SER A 4 -7.86 4.97 4.37
N THR A 5 -6.58 4.76 4.14
CA THR A 5 -5.82 3.65 4.74
C THR A 5 -5.69 3.80 6.27
N PHE A 6 -5.54 5.06 6.76
CA PHE A 6 -5.60 5.32 8.19
C PHE A 6 -6.93 4.87 8.81
N ASN A 7 -8.07 5.23 8.16
CA ASN A 7 -9.39 4.82 8.62
C ASN A 7 -9.57 3.30 8.60
N GLU A 8 -9.00 2.61 7.62
CA GLU A 8 -9.00 1.13 7.56
C GLU A 8 -8.27 0.52 8.74
N HIS A 9 -7.10 1.05 9.12
CA HIS A 9 -6.38 0.61 10.32
C HIS A 9 -7.18 0.84 11.62
N MET A 10 -7.81 2.01 11.75
CA MET A 10 -8.65 2.35 12.90
C MET A 10 -9.89 1.44 12.96
N LEU A 11 -10.54 1.19 11.83
CA LEU A 11 -11.71 0.31 11.75
C LEU A 11 -11.33 -1.13 12.11
N LEU A 12 -10.21 -1.64 11.61
CA LEU A 12 -9.72 -2.97 11.97
C LEU A 12 -9.51 -3.09 13.47
N ASP A 13 -8.83 -2.12 14.11
CA ASP A 13 -8.59 -2.11 15.57
C ASP A 13 -9.90 -2.07 16.37
N TYR A 14 -10.89 -1.33 15.90
CA TYR A 14 -12.22 -1.30 16.49
C TYR A 14 -12.94 -2.65 16.38
N LEU A 15 -13.00 -3.25 15.19
CA LEU A 15 -13.66 -4.53 14.96
C LEU A 15 -12.99 -5.67 15.73
N MET A 16 -11.67 -5.65 15.85
CA MET A 16 -10.92 -6.65 16.61
C MET A 16 -11.25 -6.63 18.10
N LYS A 17 -11.67 -5.47 18.67
CA LYS A 17 -12.06 -5.31 20.07
C LYS A 17 -13.56 -5.52 20.30
N SER A 18 -14.38 -5.48 19.25
CA SER A 18 -15.82 -5.64 19.35
C SER A 18 -16.19 -7.05 19.80
N GLU A 19 -17.18 -7.13 20.69
CA GLU A 19 -17.80 -8.39 21.13
C GLU A 19 -18.80 -8.93 20.10
N ASP A 20 -19.32 -8.07 19.24
CA ASP A 20 -20.28 -8.44 18.19
C ASP A 20 -19.62 -9.15 17.00
N VAL A 21 -18.28 -9.17 16.93
CA VAL A 21 -17.52 -9.80 15.86
C VAL A 21 -17.01 -11.17 16.32
N THR A 22 -17.40 -12.20 15.61
CA THR A 22 -17.02 -13.59 15.89
C THR A 22 -15.51 -13.83 15.71
N LYS A 23 -15.01 -14.93 16.25
CA LYS A 23 -13.60 -15.30 16.10
C LYS A 23 -13.24 -15.56 14.62
N GLU A 24 -14.14 -16.19 13.89
CA GLU A 24 -13.97 -16.49 12.47
C GLU A 24 -13.89 -15.19 11.64
N GLU A 25 -14.75 -14.24 11.89
CA GLU A 25 -14.70 -12.92 11.24
C GLU A 25 -13.41 -12.17 11.58
N LYS A 26 -12.94 -12.23 12.84
CA LYS A 26 -11.65 -11.63 13.24
C LYS A 26 -10.48 -12.25 12.47
N ILE A 27 -10.48 -13.57 12.24
CA ILE A 27 -9.46 -14.24 11.42
C ILE A 27 -9.50 -13.73 9.98
N MET A 28 -10.68 -13.59 9.38
CA MET A 28 -10.85 -13.07 8.02
C MET A 28 -10.37 -11.62 7.91
N LEU A 29 -10.66 -10.78 8.89
CA LEU A 29 -10.18 -9.39 8.95
C LEU A 29 -8.65 -9.30 9.03
N LEU A 30 -8.02 -10.15 9.84
CA LEU A 30 -6.56 -10.24 9.91
C LEU A 30 -5.94 -10.74 8.60
N GLN A 31 -6.53 -11.76 7.97
CA GLN A 31 -6.08 -12.24 6.67
C GLN A 31 -6.15 -11.12 5.62
N LYS A 32 -7.28 -10.39 5.57
CA LYS A 32 -7.42 -9.24 4.67
C LYS A 32 -6.33 -8.20 4.90
N SER A 33 -6.04 -7.87 6.17
CA SER A 33 -4.99 -6.91 6.50
C SER A 33 -3.59 -7.37 6.05
N ILE A 34 -3.28 -8.67 6.16
CA ILE A 34 -2.04 -9.24 5.64
C ILE A 34 -2.00 -9.12 4.12
N ASP A 35 -3.09 -9.44 3.43
CA ASP A 35 -3.17 -9.35 1.97
C ASP A 35 -3.01 -7.91 1.47
N GLU A 36 -3.51 -6.93 2.21
CA GLU A 36 -3.32 -5.49 1.93
C GLU A 36 -1.85 -5.08 2.08
N ILE A 37 -1.16 -5.51 3.13
CA ILE A 37 0.28 -5.26 3.30
C ILE A 37 1.05 -5.87 2.12
N MET A 38 0.76 -7.12 1.77
CA MET A 38 1.42 -7.81 0.67
C MET A 38 1.12 -7.15 -0.69
N GLY A 39 -0.10 -6.69 -0.91
CA GLY A 39 -0.54 -6.08 -2.16
C GLY A 39 -0.12 -4.63 -2.33
N THR A 40 -0.19 -3.83 -1.27
CA THR A 40 0.00 -2.38 -1.32
C THR A 40 1.41 -1.97 -0.92
N PHE A 41 2.05 -2.66 0.02
CA PHE A 41 3.40 -2.32 0.44
C PHE A 41 4.46 -3.16 -0.29
N TYR A 42 4.45 -4.49 -0.12
CA TYR A 42 5.47 -5.36 -0.70
C TYR A 42 5.46 -5.35 -2.22
N ARG A 43 4.31 -5.60 -2.83
CA ARG A 43 4.18 -5.66 -4.30
C ARG A 43 4.51 -4.33 -4.96
N GLN A 44 4.05 -3.21 -4.42
CA GLN A 44 4.32 -1.91 -5.01
C GLN A 44 5.78 -1.49 -4.84
N THR A 45 6.43 -1.87 -3.74
CA THR A 45 7.86 -1.68 -3.56
C THR A 45 8.67 -2.51 -4.57
N LEU A 46 8.26 -3.77 -4.81
CA LEU A 46 8.85 -4.62 -5.83
C LEU A 46 8.75 -3.98 -7.22
N PHE A 47 7.57 -3.44 -7.58
CA PHE A 47 7.37 -2.79 -8.87
C PHE A 47 8.16 -1.49 -9.01
N ALA A 48 8.30 -0.73 -7.93
CA ALA A 48 9.14 0.47 -7.93
C ALA A 48 10.64 0.14 -8.13
N GLU A 49 11.13 -0.94 -7.50
CA GLU A 49 12.50 -1.41 -7.72
C GLU A 49 12.69 -1.94 -9.14
N TYR A 50 11.70 -2.66 -9.69
CA TYR A 50 11.70 -3.11 -11.07
C TYR A 50 11.83 -1.93 -12.04
N GLU A 51 11.00 -0.92 -11.88
CA GLU A 51 10.99 0.28 -12.70
C GLU A 51 12.35 1.02 -12.64
N LEU A 52 12.91 1.16 -11.44
CA LEU A 52 14.20 1.79 -11.24
C LEU A 52 15.33 1.01 -11.93
N GLU A 53 15.33 -0.32 -11.86
CA GLU A 53 16.36 -1.14 -12.51
C GLU A 53 16.27 -1.06 -14.03
N VAL A 54 15.06 -1.18 -14.59
CA VAL A 54 14.84 -1.06 -16.04
C VAL A 54 15.28 0.34 -16.53
N SER A 55 14.92 1.39 -15.80
CA SER A 55 15.35 2.76 -16.15
C SER A 55 16.87 2.91 -16.14
N ARG A 56 17.57 2.29 -15.20
CA ARG A 56 19.04 2.31 -15.14
C ARG A 56 19.70 1.56 -16.31
N LEU A 57 19.08 0.48 -16.79
CA LEU A 57 19.56 -0.20 -18.01
C LEU A 57 19.39 0.70 -19.24
N MET A 58 18.23 1.37 -19.35
CA MET A 58 17.97 2.32 -20.43
C MET A 58 18.95 3.50 -20.44
N GLU A 59 19.27 4.06 -19.26
CA GLU A 59 20.26 5.15 -19.12
C GLU A 59 21.67 4.75 -19.56
N LYS A 60 21.99 3.45 -19.51
CA LYS A 60 23.29 2.91 -19.92
C LYS A 60 23.32 2.41 -21.36
N ASP A 61 22.24 2.59 -22.11
CA ASP A 61 22.05 2.02 -23.45
C ASP A 61 22.26 0.49 -23.50
N GLU A 62 21.97 -0.22 -22.38
CA GLU A 62 22.06 -1.67 -22.34
C GLU A 62 20.87 -2.29 -23.11
N PRO A 63 21.08 -3.39 -23.87
CA PRO A 63 20.01 -4.03 -24.62
C PRO A 63 18.95 -4.59 -23.66
N ILE A 64 17.70 -4.22 -23.91
CA ILE A 64 16.54 -4.65 -23.13
C ILE A 64 15.59 -5.41 -24.04
N ASP A 65 15.39 -6.68 -23.71
CA ASP A 65 14.40 -7.54 -24.34
C ASP A 65 13.46 -8.15 -23.28
N HIS A 66 12.52 -8.95 -23.74
CA HIS A 66 11.53 -9.59 -22.88
C HIS A 66 12.15 -10.59 -21.88
N GLU A 67 13.31 -11.17 -22.20
CA GLU A 67 14.00 -12.10 -21.30
C GLU A 67 14.67 -11.35 -20.15
N VAL A 68 15.34 -10.23 -20.44
CA VAL A 68 15.95 -9.33 -19.45
C VAL A 68 14.86 -8.85 -18.49
N LEU A 69 13.75 -8.33 -19.00
CA LEU A 69 12.63 -7.82 -18.22
C LEU A 69 12.01 -8.92 -17.33
N SER A 70 11.81 -10.12 -17.88
CA SER A 70 11.25 -11.25 -17.14
C SER A 70 12.20 -11.78 -16.05
N ASN A 71 13.51 -11.81 -16.31
CA ASN A 71 14.52 -12.23 -15.35
C ASN A 71 14.61 -11.26 -14.15
N ILE A 72 14.55 -9.95 -14.40
CA ILE A 72 14.48 -8.95 -13.33
C ILE A 72 13.23 -9.19 -12.48
N MET A 73 12.06 -9.37 -13.09
CA MET A 73 10.80 -9.60 -12.39
C MET A 73 10.87 -10.84 -11.49
N ILE A 74 11.34 -11.98 -11.99
CA ILE A 74 11.45 -13.22 -11.20
C ILE A 74 12.45 -13.08 -10.05
N ARG A 75 13.58 -12.42 -10.28
CA ARG A 75 14.58 -12.18 -9.24
C ARG A 75 13.99 -11.32 -8.12
N LEU A 76 13.24 -10.27 -8.45
CA LEU A 76 12.57 -9.43 -7.48
C LEU A 76 11.48 -10.18 -6.72
N TYR A 77 10.69 -11.03 -7.37
CA TYR A 77 9.75 -11.90 -6.65
C TYR A 77 10.45 -12.76 -5.61
N LYS A 78 11.58 -13.39 -5.95
CA LYS A 78 12.36 -14.18 -4.99
C LYS A 78 12.95 -13.33 -3.86
N LYS A 79 13.38 -12.11 -4.15
CA LYS A 79 13.88 -11.16 -3.16
C LYS A 79 12.81 -10.78 -2.12
N TYR A 80 11.61 -10.46 -2.58
CA TYR A 80 10.54 -9.92 -1.71
C TYR A 80 9.68 -10.99 -1.04
N TYR A 81 9.49 -12.14 -1.69
CA TYR A 81 8.62 -13.21 -1.18
C TYR A 81 9.37 -14.46 -0.71
N GLY A 82 10.69 -14.48 -0.85
CA GLY A 82 11.56 -15.58 -0.42
C GLY A 82 12.06 -16.45 -1.57
N GLN A 83 13.23 -17.04 -1.37
CA GLN A 83 13.93 -17.81 -2.41
C GLN A 83 13.20 -19.11 -2.82
N ASN A 84 12.39 -19.66 -1.90
CA ASN A 84 11.65 -20.91 -2.12
C ASN A 84 10.31 -20.70 -2.85
N ILE A 85 9.96 -19.46 -3.17
CA ILE A 85 8.74 -19.22 -3.95
C ILE A 85 8.89 -19.83 -5.34
N VAL A 86 7.90 -20.65 -5.73
CA VAL A 86 7.75 -21.11 -7.10
C VAL A 86 6.78 -20.13 -7.77
N PRO A 87 7.27 -19.22 -8.63
CA PRO A 87 6.38 -18.30 -9.30
C PRO A 87 5.38 -19.06 -10.17
N GLU A 88 4.12 -18.65 -10.14
CA GLU A 88 3.14 -19.12 -11.10
C GLU A 88 3.63 -18.93 -12.54
N LYS A 89 3.18 -19.78 -13.45
CA LYS A 89 3.68 -19.89 -14.83
C LYS A 89 3.85 -18.55 -15.57
N PHE A 90 3.07 -17.51 -15.24
CA PHE A 90 3.08 -16.21 -15.92
C PHE A 90 3.57 -15.04 -15.05
N LYS A 91 4.04 -15.28 -13.83
CA LYS A 91 4.53 -14.20 -12.94
C LYS A 91 5.69 -13.41 -13.53
N GLN A 92 6.52 -14.03 -14.36
CA GLN A 92 7.62 -13.37 -15.06
C GLN A 92 7.16 -12.29 -16.05
N TYR A 93 5.90 -12.36 -16.52
CA TYR A 93 5.32 -11.42 -17.49
C TYR A 93 4.41 -10.36 -16.84
N VAL A 94 4.34 -10.30 -15.51
CA VAL A 94 3.49 -9.33 -14.79
C VAL A 94 3.80 -7.89 -15.21
N TRP A 95 5.05 -7.58 -15.50
CA TRP A 95 5.47 -6.27 -15.98
C TRP A 95 4.70 -5.82 -17.24
N ALA A 96 4.31 -6.74 -18.13
CA ALA A 96 3.68 -6.42 -19.40
C ALA A 96 2.24 -5.89 -19.28
N TYR A 97 1.55 -6.13 -18.16
CA TYR A 97 0.17 -5.68 -17.96
C TYR A 97 -0.03 -4.75 -16.75
N ILE A 98 1.06 -4.17 -16.24
CA ILE A 98 0.97 -3.09 -15.24
C ILE A 98 0.93 -1.74 -15.96
N PRO A 99 -0.25 -1.09 -16.08
CA PRO A 99 -0.39 0.14 -16.88
C PRO A 99 0.51 1.27 -16.37
N HIS A 100 0.76 1.33 -15.07
CA HIS A 100 1.56 2.39 -14.45
C HIS A 100 2.98 2.44 -14.96
N LEU A 101 3.60 1.30 -15.28
CA LEU A 101 4.97 1.24 -15.79
C LEU A 101 5.11 1.91 -17.18
N PHE A 102 4.00 2.01 -17.93
CA PHE A 102 4.00 2.56 -19.30
C PHE A 102 3.39 3.96 -19.39
N HIS A 103 2.35 4.24 -18.58
CA HIS A 103 1.56 5.47 -18.71
C HIS A 103 1.90 6.51 -17.64
N THR A 104 2.40 6.08 -16.49
CA THR A 104 2.73 6.94 -15.36
C THR A 104 4.02 6.49 -14.68
N PRO A 105 5.17 6.64 -15.36
CA PRO A 105 6.46 6.21 -14.82
C PRO A 105 6.72 6.79 -13.43
N PHE A 106 7.37 6.00 -12.58
CA PHE A 106 7.71 6.36 -11.21
C PHE A 106 6.51 6.76 -10.33
N TYR A 107 5.34 6.19 -10.59
CA TYR A 107 4.14 6.43 -9.79
C TYR A 107 3.95 5.39 -8.67
N VAL A 108 4.25 4.11 -8.93
CA VAL A 108 3.84 2.99 -8.06
C VAL A 108 4.45 3.02 -6.65
N TYR A 109 5.62 3.65 -6.46
CA TYR A 109 6.22 3.81 -5.14
C TYR A 109 5.31 4.60 -4.17
N GLN A 110 4.45 5.47 -4.71
CA GLN A 110 3.55 6.30 -3.91
C GLN A 110 2.55 5.48 -3.10
N TYR A 111 2.15 4.31 -3.59
CA TYR A 111 1.29 3.40 -2.83
C TYR A 111 1.96 2.91 -1.56
N ALA A 112 3.20 2.45 -1.67
CA ALA A 112 3.97 1.96 -0.53
C ALA A 112 4.30 3.07 0.47
N THR A 113 4.68 4.25 0.00
CA THR A 113 4.97 5.41 0.86
C THR A 113 3.72 5.92 1.57
N SER A 114 2.58 6.00 0.88
CA SER A 114 1.29 6.38 1.48
C SER A 114 0.84 5.37 2.53
N PHE A 115 1.01 4.06 2.25
CA PHE A 115 0.70 3.00 3.21
C PHE A 115 1.57 3.12 4.48
N ALA A 116 2.88 3.30 4.32
CA ALA A 116 3.79 3.47 5.45
C ALA A 116 3.47 4.73 6.27
N ALA A 117 3.13 5.85 5.61
CA ALA A 117 2.75 7.09 6.25
C ALA A 117 1.44 6.94 7.05
N SER A 118 0.42 6.29 6.46
CA SER A 118 -0.85 6.04 7.14
C SER A 118 -0.67 5.16 8.38
N PHE A 119 0.14 4.10 8.28
CA PHE A 119 0.43 3.22 9.41
C PHE A 119 1.20 3.95 10.53
N LYS A 120 2.17 4.79 10.17
CA LYS A 120 2.87 5.63 11.15
C LYS A 120 1.93 6.60 11.85
N LEU A 121 1.03 7.23 11.10
CA LEU A 121 0.01 8.13 11.64
C LEU A 121 -0.95 7.38 12.58
N TYR A 122 -1.46 6.22 12.17
CA TYR A 122 -2.30 5.35 12.99
C TYR A 122 -1.60 5.00 14.31
N LYS A 123 -0.34 4.57 14.25
CA LYS A 123 0.45 4.26 15.43
C LYS A 123 0.59 5.45 16.36
N ASN A 124 0.91 6.64 15.83
CA ASN A 124 1.05 7.86 16.62
C ASN A 124 -0.27 8.26 17.30
N VAL A 125 -1.41 8.15 16.60
CA VAL A 125 -2.73 8.44 17.20
C VAL A 125 -3.06 7.43 18.28
N LYS A 126 -2.80 6.15 18.07
CA LYS A 126 -3.05 5.08 19.05
C LYS A 126 -2.19 5.23 20.33
N GLU A 127 -0.97 5.73 20.18
CA GLU A 127 -0.02 6.02 21.29
C GLU A 127 -0.25 7.41 21.91
N ASN A 128 -1.28 8.15 21.48
CA ASN A 128 -1.60 9.50 21.95
C ASN A 128 -0.43 10.49 21.80
N VAL A 129 0.33 10.38 20.73
CA VAL A 129 1.41 11.33 20.43
C VAL A 129 0.80 12.73 20.21
N PRO A 130 1.28 13.77 20.91
CA PRO A 130 0.74 15.11 20.78
C PRO A 130 0.73 15.61 19.33
N GLY A 131 -0.40 16.17 18.87
CA GLY A 131 -0.59 16.71 17.53
C GLY A 131 -0.84 15.65 16.43
N ALA A 132 -0.83 14.36 16.73
CA ALA A 132 -1.05 13.32 15.73
C ALA A 132 -2.48 13.35 15.16
N LEU A 133 -3.47 13.60 16.02
CA LEU A 133 -4.87 13.70 15.59
C LEU A 133 -5.11 14.99 14.78
N ASP A 134 -4.52 16.10 15.19
CA ASP A 134 -4.61 17.36 14.46
C ASP A 134 -4.00 17.22 13.05
N PHE A 135 -2.88 16.54 12.94
CA PHE A 135 -2.26 16.24 11.65
C PHE A 135 -3.17 15.39 10.76
N TYR A 136 -3.82 14.37 11.32
CA TYR A 136 -4.81 13.57 10.58
C TYR A 136 -5.96 14.45 10.05
N GLN A 137 -6.52 15.33 10.87
CA GLN A 137 -7.60 16.23 10.48
C GLN A 137 -7.19 17.14 9.31
N VAL A 138 -5.96 17.68 9.34
CA VAL A 138 -5.43 18.49 8.23
C VAL A 138 -5.30 17.67 6.94
N VAL A 139 -4.82 16.43 7.02
CA VAL A 139 -4.72 15.53 5.85
C VAL A 139 -6.09 15.22 5.27
N ASP A 140 -7.07 14.91 6.11
CA ASP A 140 -8.44 14.58 5.69
C ASP A 140 -9.17 15.80 5.10
N LEU A 141 -9.04 16.97 5.72
CA LEU A 141 -9.60 18.23 5.22
C LEU A 141 -9.04 18.62 3.85
N ASN A 142 -7.74 18.45 3.62
CA ASN A 142 -7.14 18.72 2.31
C ASN A 142 -7.70 17.78 1.22
N ILE A 143 -7.98 16.53 1.55
CA ILE A 143 -8.64 15.59 0.62
C ILE A 143 -10.07 16.04 0.33
N GLN A 144 -10.81 16.54 1.33
CA GLN A 144 -12.18 17.03 1.16
C GLN A 144 -12.25 18.32 0.34
N LEU A 145 -11.25 19.20 0.44
CA LEU A 145 -11.17 20.44 -0.34
C LEU A 145 -10.94 20.18 -1.84
N ILE A 146 -10.34 19.06 -2.18
CA ILE A 146 -10.09 18.64 -3.57
C ILE A 146 -11.34 17.97 -4.19
N LYS A 147 -12.26 17.44 -3.38
CA LYS A 147 -13.55 16.89 -3.85
C LYS A 147 -14.63 17.97 -3.84
N PRO A 148 -15.51 18.05 -4.88
CA PRO A 148 -16.60 19.01 -4.88
C PRO A 148 -17.51 18.79 -3.67
N LYS A 149 -17.80 19.87 -2.98
CA LYS A 149 -18.53 19.98 -1.72
C LYS A 149 -19.74 19.03 -1.61
N LYS A 150 -19.66 18.05 -0.71
CA LYS A 150 -20.80 17.58 0.10
C LYS A 150 -20.33 17.36 1.54
N PRO A 151 -21.17 17.66 2.53
CA PRO A 151 -20.74 18.00 3.86
C PRO A 151 -20.63 16.81 4.81
N VAL A 152 -19.97 17.11 5.91
CA VAL A 152 -20.02 16.48 7.23
C VAL A 152 -19.05 15.34 7.44
N LEU A 153 -17.94 15.76 8.05
CA LEU A 153 -17.13 14.89 8.88
C LEU A 153 -17.97 14.50 10.12
N ILE A 154 -18.60 13.37 10.07
CA ILE A 154 -18.98 12.68 11.30
C ILE A 154 -17.74 11.86 11.66
N LEU A 155 -16.90 12.41 12.56
CA LEU A 155 -15.90 11.56 13.23
C LEU A 155 -16.66 10.36 13.80
N PRO A 156 -16.29 9.14 13.44
CA PRO A 156 -16.93 7.98 14.02
C PRO A 156 -16.85 8.08 15.54
N LYS A 157 -17.94 7.82 16.25
CA LYS A 157 -18.05 7.92 17.73
C LYS A 157 -17.05 7.06 18.51
N TRP A 158 -16.22 6.29 17.82
CA TRP A 158 -15.20 5.41 18.38
C TRP A 158 -13.77 6.01 18.37
N ILE A 159 -13.60 7.27 17.92
CA ILE A 159 -12.33 7.99 18.12
C ILE A 159 -12.41 8.64 19.50
N PRO A 160 -11.51 8.28 20.47
CA PRO A 160 -11.48 8.92 21.78
C PRO A 160 -11.18 10.43 21.63
N SER A 161 -11.94 11.23 22.37
CA SER A 161 -11.72 12.68 22.52
C SER A 161 -10.42 12.96 23.25
#